data_0bddd783a28b38151a6b8aa7e78c15da
#
_entry.id   0bddd783a28b38151a6b8aa7e78c15da
#
_cell.length_a   1.000
_cell.length_b   1.000
_cell.length_c   1.000
_cell.angle_alpha   90.00
_cell.angle_beta   90.00
_cell.angle_gamma   90.00
#
_symmetry.space_group_name_H-M   'P 1'
#
loop_
_entity.id
_entity.type
_entity.pdbx_description
1 polymer ?
#
loop_
_entity_poly.entity_id
_entity_poly.type
_entity_poly.pdbx_seq_one_letter_code
_entity_poly.pdbx_strand_id
1 'polypeptide(L)'
;MLSMDMIPRGISRMTPNFVAYAALALAIVFEVTASAFLQQSAQFTRPGPTLAMVMFYVASFYALSVAIRVIPLSIAYAIWGGVGIILTATVSFVLFRQMLDSAAFVGIALIVSGVVIINLFSETAVR
;
A
#
# COMPACT_ATOMS: atom_id res chain seq x y z
N MET A 1 -3.66 19.02 -12.95
CA MET A 1 -2.44 18.78 -12.21
C MET A 1 -2.15 19.95 -11.28
N LEU A 2 -1.88 19.69 -10.03
CA LEU A 2 -1.61 20.75 -9.06
C LEU A 2 -0.22 21.32 -9.27
N SER A 3 -0.16 22.65 -9.31
CA SER A 3 1.10 23.36 -9.38
C SER A 3 1.77 23.34 -8.00
N MET A 4 3.09 23.36 -7.98
CA MET A 4 3.85 23.49 -6.74
C MET A 4 3.49 24.78 -5.99
N ASP A 5 3.02 25.80 -6.72
CA ASP A 5 2.64 27.07 -6.11
C ASP A 5 1.42 26.97 -5.22
N MET A 6 0.62 25.90 -5.39
CA MET A 6 -0.57 25.68 -4.59
C MET A 6 -0.27 25.02 -3.26
N ILE A 7 0.97 24.59 -3.04
CA ILE A 7 1.39 23.95 -1.79
C ILE A 7 2.05 24.98 -0.89
N PRO A 8 1.67 25.07 0.39
CA PRO A 8 2.35 25.98 1.31
C PRO A 8 3.86 25.72 1.31
N ARG A 9 4.63 26.78 1.34
CA ARG A 9 6.07 26.67 1.22
C ARG A 9 6.71 25.78 2.28
N GLY A 10 6.18 25.82 3.49
CA GLY A 10 6.68 24.97 4.56
C GLY A 10 6.54 23.51 4.23
N ILE A 11 5.40 23.12 3.66
CA ILE A 11 5.15 21.72 3.30
C ILE A 11 6.00 21.31 2.12
N SER A 12 6.16 22.20 1.13
CA SER A 12 6.95 21.86 -0.05
C SER A 12 8.42 21.65 0.29
N ARG A 13 8.91 22.33 1.32
CA ARG A 13 10.29 22.14 1.77
C ARG A 13 10.47 20.87 2.57
N MET A 14 9.41 20.40 3.22
CA MET A 14 9.47 19.19 4.03
C MET A 14 9.42 17.95 3.17
N THR A 15 9.89 18.06 1.95
CA THR A 15 10.03 16.99 1.02
C THR A 15 8.67 16.38 0.64
N PRO A 16 8.12 16.78 -0.50
CA PRO A 16 6.94 16.13 -1.05
C PRO A 16 7.09 14.60 -1.05
N ASN A 17 8.35 14.13 -1.16
CA ASN A 17 8.62 12.70 -1.16
C ASN A 17 8.25 12.05 0.16
N PHE A 18 8.57 12.69 1.29
CA PHE A 18 8.22 12.12 2.58
C PHE A 18 6.70 11.99 2.73
N VAL A 19 5.97 13.04 2.37
CA VAL A 19 4.50 13.02 2.46
C VAL A 19 3.93 11.95 1.54
N ALA A 20 4.46 11.83 0.32
CA ALA A 20 3.97 10.85 -0.64
C ALA A 20 4.21 9.42 -0.16
N TYR A 21 5.39 9.12 0.36
CA TYR A 21 5.69 7.78 0.85
C TYR A 21 4.94 7.46 2.13
N ALA A 22 4.74 8.46 3.01
CA ALA A 22 3.91 8.27 4.19
C ALA A 22 2.46 7.98 3.80
N ALA A 23 1.93 8.71 2.81
CA ALA A 23 0.58 8.46 2.31
C ALA A 23 0.47 7.07 1.68
N LEU A 24 1.50 6.66 0.94
CA LEU A 24 1.51 5.32 0.36
C LEU A 24 1.51 4.24 1.44
N ALA A 25 2.30 4.43 2.49
CA ALA A 25 2.34 3.49 3.60
C ALA A 25 0.98 3.38 4.28
N LEU A 26 0.32 4.52 4.52
CA LEU A 26 -1.03 4.52 5.09
C LEU A 26 -2.03 3.82 4.18
N ALA A 27 -1.91 4.08 2.87
CA ALA A 27 -2.81 3.44 1.90
C ALA A 27 -2.68 1.91 1.98
N ILE A 28 -1.44 1.41 2.07
CA ILE A 28 -1.19 -0.02 2.15
C ILE A 28 -1.74 -0.61 3.45
N VAL A 29 -1.51 0.07 4.58
CA VAL A 29 -2.02 -0.39 5.86
C VAL A 29 -3.55 -0.44 5.86
N PHE A 30 -4.20 0.61 5.35
CA PHE A 30 -5.66 0.63 5.27
C PHE A 30 -6.17 -0.47 4.34
N GLU A 31 -5.49 -0.71 3.23
CA GLU A 31 -5.90 -1.75 2.28
C GLU A 31 -5.76 -3.14 2.89
N VAL A 32 -4.66 -3.42 3.59
CA VAL A 32 -4.47 -4.71 4.25
C VAL A 32 -5.54 -4.91 5.32
N THR A 33 -5.84 -3.87 6.09
CA THR A 33 -6.91 -3.93 7.09
C THR A 33 -8.25 -4.19 6.44
N ALA A 34 -8.53 -3.49 5.34
CA ALA A 34 -9.77 -3.71 4.59
C ALA A 34 -9.87 -5.14 4.08
N SER A 35 -8.77 -5.68 3.59
CA SER A 35 -8.75 -7.05 3.07
C SER A 35 -9.01 -8.07 4.18
N ALA A 36 -8.53 -7.81 5.39
CA ALA A 36 -8.84 -8.68 6.53
C ALA A 36 -10.35 -8.66 6.82
N PHE A 37 -10.97 -7.48 6.80
CA PHE A 37 -12.41 -7.40 6.99
C PHE A 37 -13.17 -8.01 5.82
N LEU A 38 -12.64 -7.90 4.62
CA LEU A 38 -13.24 -8.56 3.46
C LEU A 38 -13.35 -10.07 3.69
N GLN A 39 -12.29 -10.67 4.20
CA GLN A 39 -12.33 -12.10 4.49
C GLN A 39 -13.37 -12.42 5.55
N GLN A 40 -13.52 -11.56 6.57
CA GLN A 40 -14.49 -11.76 7.63
C GLN A 40 -15.92 -11.44 7.21
N SER A 41 -16.11 -10.77 6.08
CA SER A 41 -17.44 -10.35 5.64
C SER A 41 -18.30 -11.50 5.15
N ALA A 42 -17.71 -12.67 4.92
CA ALA A 42 -18.41 -13.85 4.40
C ALA A 42 -19.21 -13.50 3.15
N GLN A 43 -18.52 -12.97 2.14
CA GLN A 43 -19.12 -12.57 0.86
C GLN A 43 -20.17 -11.47 1.04
N PHE A 44 -19.84 -10.49 1.90
CA PHE A 44 -20.68 -9.32 2.16
C PHE A 44 -22.00 -9.65 2.86
N THR A 45 -22.10 -10.82 3.49
CA THR A 45 -23.30 -11.20 4.22
C THR A 45 -23.31 -10.67 5.64
N ARG A 46 -22.15 -10.29 6.17
CA ARG A 46 -22.03 -9.77 7.53
C ARG A 46 -21.88 -8.25 7.49
N PRO A 47 -22.88 -7.48 7.99
CA PRO A 47 -22.86 -6.03 7.82
C PRO A 47 -21.71 -5.31 8.51
N GLY A 48 -21.32 -5.75 9.71
CA GLY A 48 -20.24 -5.11 10.45
C GLY A 48 -18.90 -5.14 9.70
N PRO A 49 -18.36 -6.31 9.42
CA PRO A 49 -17.12 -6.41 8.65
C PRO A 49 -17.21 -5.80 7.27
N THR A 50 -18.36 -5.90 6.61
CA THR A 50 -18.53 -5.32 5.29
C THR A 50 -18.42 -3.80 5.33
N LEU A 51 -19.05 -3.16 6.31
CA LEU A 51 -18.97 -1.72 6.45
C LEU A 51 -17.56 -1.26 6.78
N ALA A 52 -16.89 -1.96 7.70
CA ALA A 52 -15.51 -1.64 8.04
C ALA A 52 -14.60 -1.75 6.81
N MET A 53 -14.78 -2.81 6.02
CA MET A 53 -14.02 -3.00 4.79
C MET A 53 -14.20 -1.82 3.84
N VAL A 54 -15.43 -1.39 3.61
CA VAL A 54 -15.70 -0.28 2.70
C VAL A 54 -15.01 0.99 3.17
N MET A 55 -15.11 1.28 4.47
CA MET A 55 -14.49 2.49 5.03
C MET A 55 -12.98 2.48 4.87
N PHE A 56 -12.34 1.35 5.13
CA PHE A 56 -10.88 1.26 5.00
C PHE A 56 -10.43 1.30 3.55
N TYR A 57 -11.20 0.72 2.63
CA TYR A 57 -10.86 0.83 1.21
C TYR A 57 -10.96 2.26 0.71
N VAL A 58 -12.00 2.98 1.12
CA VAL A 58 -12.14 4.38 0.73
C VAL A 58 -10.96 5.20 1.26
N ALA A 59 -10.60 5.00 2.52
CA ALA A 59 -9.46 5.69 3.12
C ALA A 59 -8.16 5.34 2.39
N SER A 60 -7.99 4.08 2.02
CA SER A 60 -6.82 3.63 1.30
C SER A 60 -6.69 4.33 -0.06
N PHE A 61 -7.77 4.38 -0.82
CA PHE A 61 -7.74 5.02 -2.13
C PHE A 61 -7.50 6.52 -2.03
N TYR A 62 -8.04 7.15 -0.99
CA TYR A 62 -7.75 8.56 -0.78
C TYR A 62 -6.26 8.78 -0.51
N ALA A 63 -5.67 7.98 0.36
CA ALA A 63 -4.24 8.10 0.65
C ALA A 63 -3.40 7.81 -0.59
N LEU A 64 -3.81 6.83 -1.41
CA LEU A 64 -3.13 6.54 -2.66
C LEU A 64 -3.18 7.76 -3.59
N SER A 65 -4.30 8.44 -3.66
CA SER A 65 -4.44 9.60 -4.53
C SER A 65 -3.47 10.71 -4.15
N VAL A 66 -3.16 10.83 -2.86
CA VAL A 66 -2.16 11.78 -2.40
C VAL A 66 -0.76 11.31 -2.81
N ALA A 67 -0.49 10.04 -2.66
CA ALA A 67 0.85 9.51 -2.95
C ALA A 67 1.23 9.65 -4.42
N ILE A 68 0.30 9.39 -5.33
CA ILE A 68 0.63 9.38 -6.76
C ILE A 68 0.80 10.78 -7.35
N ARG A 69 0.61 11.82 -6.56
CA ARG A 69 0.98 13.16 -7.00
C ARG A 69 2.48 13.31 -7.20
N VAL A 70 3.26 12.55 -6.46
CA VAL A 70 4.72 12.62 -6.48
C VAL A 70 5.32 11.34 -7.01
N ILE A 71 4.79 10.19 -6.58
CA ILE A 71 5.33 8.89 -6.94
C ILE A 71 4.69 8.43 -8.26
N PRO A 72 5.48 8.02 -9.26
CA PRO A 72 4.89 7.47 -10.48
C PRO A 72 3.98 6.29 -10.14
N LEU A 73 2.87 6.19 -10.86
CA LEU A 73 1.86 5.17 -10.55
C LEU A 73 2.43 3.77 -10.58
N SER A 74 3.29 3.47 -11.56
CA SER A 74 3.88 2.13 -11.66
C SER A 74 4.77 1.82 -10.45
N ILE A 75 5.51 2.81 -9.96
CA ILE A 75 6.37 2.63 -8.80
C ILE A 75 5.52 2.48 -7.53
N ALA A 76 4.46 3.27 -7.41
CA ALA A 76 3.55 3.15 -6.27
C ALA A 76 2.94 1.75 -6.20
N TYR A 77 2.51 1.21 -7.32
CA TYR A 77 1.97 -0.14 -7.34
C TYR A 77 3.01 -1.21 -7.09
N ALA A 78 4.25 -1.01 -7.53
CA ALA A 78 5.33 -1.95 -7.23
C ALA A 78 5.59 -2.02 -5.72
N ILE A 79 5.67 -0.86 -5.07
CA ILE A 79 5.86 -0.80 -3.62
C ILE A 79 4.64 -1.40 -2.91
N TRP A 80 3.46 -1.05 -3.37
CA TRP A 80 2.23 -1.59 -2.81
C TRP A 80 2.23 -3.12 -2.88
N GLY A 81 2.58 -3.67 -4.04
CA GLY A 81 2.64 -5.11 -4.22
C GLY A 81 3.63 -5.78 -3.26
N GLY A 82 4.83 -5.21 -3.14
CA GLY A 82 5.86 -5.77 -2.26
C GLY A 82 5.51 -5.67 -0.79
N VAL A 83 5.21 -4.46 -0.33
CA VAL A 83 4.89 -4.24 1.08
C VAL A 83 3.55 -4.89 1.44
N GLY A 84 2.58 -4.76 0.55
CA GLY A 84 1.25 -5.31 0.78
C GLY A 84 1.24 -6.82 0.92
N ILE A 85 2.01 -7.51 0.07
CA ILE A 85 2.06 -8.97 0.17
C ILE A 85 2.69 -9.43 1.48
N ILE A 86 3.71 -8.72 1.95
CA ILE A 86 4.32 -9.04 3.24
C ILE A 86 3.32 -8.84 4.36
N LEU A 87 2.63 -7.70 4.37
CA LEU A 87 1.66 -7.41 5.41
C LEU A 87 0.49 -8.37 5.36
N THR A 88 -0.01 -8.65 4.16
CA THR A 88 -1.15 -9.56 4.00
C THR A 88 -0.77 -10.97 4.44
N ALA A 89 0.42 -11.43 4.06
CA ALA A 89 0.89 -12.75 4.48
C ALA A 89 1.02 -12.82 6.01
N THR A 90 1.52 -11.75 6.63
CA THR A 90 1.65 -11.68 8.08
C THR A 90 0.28 -11.73 8.74
N VAL A 91 -0.66 -10.94 8.24
CA VAL A 91 -2.02 -10.93 8.79
C VAL A 91 -2.68 -12.30 8.64
N SER A 92 -2.52 -12.93 7.48
CA SER A 92 -3.09 -14.25 7.25
C SER A 92 -2.52 -15.29 8.21
N PHE A 93 -1.21 -15.23 8.46
CA PHE A 93 -0.59 -16.15 9.39
C PHE A 93 -1.04 -15.89 10.84
N VAL A 94 -1.02 -14.61 11.25
CA VAL A 94 -1.28 -14.27 12.65
C VAL A 94 -2.76 -14.37 13.00
N LEU A 95 -3.64 -13.80 12.17
CA LEU A 95 -5.07 -13.71 12.46
C LEU A 95 -5.84 -14.92 11.99
N PHE A 96 -5.51 -15.44 10.81
CA PHE A 96 -6.27 -16.53 10.21
C PHE A 96 -5.53 -17.85 10.25
N ARG A 97 -4.30 -17.86 10.76
CA ARG A 97 -3.46 -19.05 10.92
C ARG A 97 -3.25 -19.80 9.62
N GLN A 98 -3.13 -19.05 8.53
CA GLN A 98 -2.85 -19.64 7.23
C GLN A 98 -1.35 -19.75 7.05
N MET A 99 -0.87 -20.97 6.81
CA MET A 99 0.55 -21.23 6.64
C MET A 99 0.95 -21.04 5.18
N LEU A 100 2.16 -20.51 5.01
CA LEU A 100 2.73 -20.35 3.67
C LEU A 100 3.66 -21.54 3.38
N ASP A 101 3.53 -22.08 2.17
CA ASP A 101 4.45 -23.13 1.74
C ASP A 101 5.74 -22.51 1.18
N SER A 102 6.70 -23.37 0.80
CA SER A 102 8.00 -22.87 0.33
C SER A 102 7.87 -22.10 -0.99
N ALA A 103 6.95 -22.48 -1.85
CA ALA A 103 6.73 -21.75 -3.11
C ALA A 103 6.27 -20.34 -2.85
N ALA A 104 5.39 -20.15 -1.87
CA ALA A 104 4.93 -18.82 -1.50
C ALA A 104 6.07 -17.97 -0.94
N PHE A 105 6.89 -18.54 -0.08
CA PHE A 105 8.05 -17.80 0.45
C PHE A 105 9.00 -17.39 -0.65
N VAL A 106 9.29 -18.27 -1.60
CA VAL A 106 10.17 -17.93 -2.73
C VAL A 106 9.57 -16.82 -3.57
N GLY A 107 8.27 -16.93 -3.89
CA GLY A 107 7.60 -15.91 -4.69
C GLY A 107 7.60 -14.55 -4.02
N ILE A 108 7.32 -14.50 -2.72
CA ILE A 108 7.34 -13.26 -1.95
C ILE A 108 8.75 -12.67 -1.94
N ALA A 109 9.77 -13.51 -1.76
CA ALA A 109 11.15 -13.03 -1.78
C ALA A 109 11.51 -12.39 -3.12
N LEU A 110 11.05 -12.97 -4.22
CA LEU A 110 11.30 -12.42 -5.55
C LEU A 110 10.58 -11.08 -5.73
N ILE A 111 9.34 -10.97 -5.28
CA ILE A 111 8.59 -9.71 -5.37
C ILE A 111 9.30 -8.62 -4.59
N VAL A 112 9.67 -8.91 -3.35
CA VAL A 112 10.35 -7.94 -2.49
C VAL A 112 11.68 -7.53 -3.08
N SER A 113 12.44 -8.49 -3.60
CA SER A 113 13.71 -8.19 -4.26
C SER A 113 13.50 -7.26 -5.45
N GLY A 114 12.46 -7.50 -6.25
CA GLY A 114 12.14 -6.64 -7.38
C GLY A 114 11.82 -5.22 -6.94
N VAL A 115 11.05 -5.06 -5.88
CA VAL A 115 10.71 -3.74 -5.35
C VAL A 115 11.96 -3.02 -4.85
N VAL A 116 12.84 -3.72 -4.16
CA VAL A 116 14.10 -3.14 -3.68
C VAL A 116 14.95 -2.66 -4.85
N ILE A 117 15.05 -3.47 -5.91
CA ILE A 117 15.81 -3.09 -7.10
C ILE A 117 15.24 -1.83 -7.73
N ILE A 118 13.93 -1.75 -7.87
CA ILE A 118 13.30 -0.57 -8.44
C ILE A 118 13.63 0.68 -7.61
N ASN A 119 13.53 0.58 -6.30
CA ASN A 119 13.73 1.75 -5.45
C ASN A 119 15.18 2.19 -5.36
N LEU A 120 16.12 1.26 -5.46
CA LEU A 120 17.53 1.60 -5.32
C LEU A 120 18.20 1.96 -6.64
N PHE A 121 17.79 1.34 -7.74
CA PHE A 121 18.53 1.42 -8.98
C PHE A 121 17.75 2.04 -10.14
N SER A 122 16.44 2.13 -10.07
CA SER A 122 15.65 2.67 -11.17
C SER A 122 15.64 4.18 -11.15
N GLU A 123 15.92 4.79 -12.27
CA GLU A 123 15.81 6.24 -12.41
C GLU A 123 14.35 6.69 -12.34
N THR A 124 13.42 5.83 -12.71
CA THR A 124 12.00 6.14 -12.64
C THR A 124 11.56 6.41 -11.21
N ALA A 125 12.08 5.64 -10.25
CA ALA A 125 11.72 5.80 -8.85
C ALA A 125 12.28 7.08 -8.23
N VAL A 126 13.35 7.62 -8.79
CA VAL A 126 14.00 8.82 -8.25
C VAL A 126 13.23 10.10 -8.60
N ARG A 127 12.39 10.05 -9.61
CA ARG A 127 11.71 11.24 -10.12
C ARG A 127 10.53 11.70 -9.24
#